data_d8ff5a1670c319f2b94a0b7068224a4c
#
_entry.id   d8ff5a1670c319f2b94a0b7068224a4c
#
_cell.length_a   1.000
_cell.length_b   1.000
_cell.length_c   1.000
_cell.angle_alpha   90.00
_cell.angle_beta   90.00
_cell.angle_gamma   90.00
#
_symmetry.space_group_name_H-M   'P 1'
#
loop_
_entity.id
_entity.type
_entity.pdbx_description
1 polymer ?
#
loop_
_entity_poly.entity_id
_entity_poly.type
_entity_poly.pdbx_seq_one_letter_code
_entity_poly.pdbx_strand_id
1 'polypeptide(L)'
;MLVEMLASLAIAGLIGLGATMANAQVMNQTARNNDYTTASRHTLNALHWISRDTQMAQTIDGVAGFPATSNLTLTWTEWDNTVNQVVFSVVNGQLMRSYSVDGGAPSVTLVAEYINSDAQMTNCVSGNGTLTIKITGSVGEGSTVVNVTKLREIASRPKL
;
A
#
# COMPACT_ATOMS: atom_id res chain seq x y z
N MET A 1 -8.03 47.02 41.82
CA MET A 1 -8.17 45.64 42.33
C MET A 1 -9.18 44.81 41.48
N LEU A 2 -10.47 45.18 41.36
CA LEU A 2 -11.48 44.38 40.64
C LEU A 2 -11.21 44.29 39.12
N VAL A 3 -10.80 45.41 38.50
CA VAL A 3 -10.45 45.48 37.08
C VAL A 3 -9.17 44.67 36.73
N GLU A 4 -8.19 44.66 37.61
CA GLU A 4 -6.96 43.86 37.47
C GLU A 4 -7.23 42.37 37.56
N MET A 5 -8.12 41.93 38.44
CA MET A 5 -8.53 40.52 38.51
C MET A 5 -9.28 40.08 37.27
N LEU A 6 -10.18 40.93 36.74
CA LEU A 6 -10.87 40.64 35.50
C LEU A 6 -9.93 40.58 34.28
N ALA A 7 -8.98 41.50 34.21
CA ALA A 7 -7.96 41.48 33.14
C ALA A 7 -7.06 40.23 33.22
N SER A 8 -6.62 39.85 34.39
CA SER A 8 -5.81 38.65 34.63
C SER A 8 -6.56 37.38 34.25
N LEU A 9 -7.84 37.28 34.58
CA LEU A 9 -8.69 36.14 34.26
C LEU A 9 -8.91 36.03 32.73
N ALA A 10 -9.12 37.16 32.06
CA ALA A 10 -9.27 37.21 30.60
C ALA A 10 -7.99 36.77 29.89
N ILE A 11 -6.83 37.22 30.30
CA ILE A 11 -5.53 36.83 29.73
C ILE A 11 -5.27 35.32 29.97
N ALA A 12 -5.52 34.82 31.19
CA ALA A 12 -5.35 33.41 31.53
C ALA A 12 -6.28 32.53 30.68
N GLY A 13 -7.52 32.97 30.44
CA GLY A 13 -8.48 32.28 29.58
C GLY A 13 -8.02 32.20 28.11
N LEU A 14 -7.49 33.30 27.56
CA LEU A 14 -6.95 33.33 26.22
C LEU A 14 -5.73 32.42 26.02
N ILE A 15 -4.83 32.41 27.00
CA ILE A 15 -3.66 31.52 27.00
C ILE A 15 -4.10 30.05 27.09
N GLY A 16 -5.05 29.72 27.93
CA GLY A 16 -5.60 28.38 28.07
C GLY A 16 -6.27 27.88 26.78
N LEU A 17 -7.06 28.71 26.12
CA LEU A 17 -7.67 28.40 24.83
C LEU A 17 -6.61 28.19 23.71
N GLY A 18 -5.60 29.05 23.68
CA GLY A 18 -4.49 28.92 22.71
C GLY A 18 -3.73 27.61 22.89
N ALA A 19 -3.43 27.24 24.13
CA ALA A 19 -2.73 26.00 24.45
C ALA A 19 -3.55 24.74 24.08
N THR A 20 -4.87 24.75 24.33
CA THR A 20 -5.73 23.61 23.97
C THR A 20 -5.87 23.44 22.46
N MET A 21 -5.99 24.55 21.70
CA MET A 21 -6.03 24.50 20.23
C MET A 21 -4.70 23.99 19.63
N ALA A 22 -3.56 24.44 20.16
CA ALA A 22 -2.24 24.00 19.74
C ALA A 22 -2.05 22.48 19.98
N ASN A 23 -2.45 21.98 21.15
CA ASN A 23 -2.39 20.55 21.48
C ASN A 23 -3.28 19.71 20.55
N ALA A 24 -4.51 20.14 20.26
CA ALA A 24 -5.40 19.45 19.35
C ALA A 24 -4.81 19.38 17.93
N GLN A 25 -4.18 20.44 17.46
CA GLN A 25 -3.53 20.50 16.15
C GLN A 25 -2.33 19.53 16.07
N VAL A 26 -1.49 19.50 17.12
CA VAL A 26 -0.34 18.57 17.20
C VAL A 26 -0.83 17.12 17.20
N MET A 27 -1.87 16.78 17.96
CA MET A 27 -2.43 15.43 18.00
C MET A 27 -2.95 15.00 16.62
N ASN A 28 -3.71 15.86 15.93
CA ASN A 28 -4.21 15.58 14.58
C ASN A 28 -3.07 15.40 13.56
N GLN A 29 -2.03 16.21 13.66
CA GLN A 29 -0.87 16.10 12.76
C GLN A 29 -0.09 14.81 13.02
N THR A 30 0.06 14.42 14.30
CA THR A 30 0.72 13.15 14.66
C THR A 30 -0.06 11.95 14.16
N ALA A 31 -1.39 11.94 14.28
CA ALA A 31 -2.23 10.88 13.75
C ALA A 31 -2.07 10.75 12.22
N ARG A 32 -2.16 11.85 11.48
CA ARG A 32 -1.94 11.84 10.02
C ARG A 32 -0.55 11.38 9.60
N ASN A 33 0.50 11.73 10.37
CA ASN A 33 1.86 11.29 10.11
C ASN A 33 2.01 9.76 10.34
N ASN A 34 1.34 9.22 11.36
CA ASN A 34 1.31 7.79 11.62
C ASN A 34 0.59 7.04 10.50
N ASP A 35 -0.55 7.55 10.03
CA ASP A 35 -1.31 6.96 8.93
C ASP A 35 -0.49 6.99 7.62
N TYR A 36 0.19 8.10 7.33
CA TYR A 36 1.09 8.21 6.19
C TYR A 36 2.24 7.19 6.27
N THR A 37 2.86 7.05 7.44
CA THR A 37 3.96 6.11 7.65
C THR A 37 3.47 4.67 7.47
N THR A 38 2.30 4.33 8.01
CA THR A 38 1.68 3.02 7.88
C THR A 38 1.35 2.71 6.42
N ALA A 39 0.64 3.61 5.73
CA ALA A 39 0.33 3.46 4.30
C ALA A 39 1.60 3.29 3.44
N SER A 40 2.63 4.11 3.72
CA SER A 40 3.90 4.04 2.99
C SER A 40 4.62 2.71 3.19
N ARG A 41 4.70 2.20 4.42
CA ARG A 41 5.35 0.90 4.72
C ARG A 41 4.65 -0.25 4.02
N HIS A 42 3.32 -0.34 4.07
CA HIS A 42 2.56 -1.40 3.40
C HIS A 42 2.67 -1.32 1.88
N THR A 43 2.62 -0.12 1.30
CA THR A 43 2.82 0.10 -0.14
C THR A 43 4.22 -0.32 -0.60
N LEU A 44 5.27 0.04 0.16
CA LEU A 44 6.64 -0.34 -0.16
C LEU A 44 6.87 -1.85 -0.03
N ASN A 45 6.27 -2.49 0.99
CA ASN A 45 6.36 -3.93 1.17
C ASN A 45 5.67 -4.68 0.00
N ALA A 46 4.48 -4.23 -0.39
CA ALA A 46 3.77 -4.76 -1.57
C ALA A 46 4.63 -4.67 -2.84
N LEU A 47 5.21 -3.49 -3.11
CA LEU A 47 6.09 -3.28 -4.26
C LEU A 47 7.36 -4.14 -4.20
N HIS A 48 7.93 -4.33 -3.02
CA HIS A 48 9.11 -5.17 -2.86
C HIS A 48 8.84 -6.61 -3.28
N TRP A 49 7.77 -7.21 -2.75
CA TRP A 49 7.40 -8.58 -3.07
C TRP A 49 7.03 -8.77 -4.54
N ILE A 50 6.19 -7.90 -5.08
CA ILE A 50 5.80 -7.97 -6.50
C ILE A 50 7.04 -7.77 -7.41
N SER A 51 7.93 -6.83 -7.08
CA SER A 51 9.15 -6.59 -7.87
C SER A 51 10.06 -7.80 -7.88
N ARG A 52 10.28 -8.43 -6.72
CA ARG A 52 11.12 -9.62 -6.59
C ARG A 52 10.58 -10.77 -7.43
N ASP A 53 9.28 -11.06 -7.32
CA ASP A 53 8.69 -12.18 -8.04
C ASP A 53 8.58 -11.88 -9.56
N THR A 54 8.34 -10.62 -9.95
CA THR A 54 8.32 -10.19 -11.36
C THR A 54 9.69 -10.35 -12.03
N GLN A 55 10.78 -10.05 -11.35
CA GLN A 55 12.14 -10.23 -11.88
C GLN A 55 12.47 -11.70 -12.18
N MET A 56 11.82 -12.64 -11.50
CA MET A 56 11.96 -14.08 -11.76
C MET A 56 11.01 -14.57 -12.85
N ALA A 57 9.89 -13.87 -13.06
CA ALA A 57 8.82 -14.28 -13.95
C ALA A 57 9.23 -14.26 -15.42
N GLN A 58 8.88 -15.31 -16.15
CA GLN A 58 8.97 -15.43 -17.60
C GLN A 58 7.63 -15.11 -18.28
N THR A 59 6.53 -15.26 -17.54
CA THR A 59 5.17 -14.95 -18.01
C THR A 59 4.44 -14.13 -16.95
N ILE A 60 3.72 -13.11 -17.41
CA ILE A 60 2.94 -12.19 -16.58
C ILE A 60 1.52 -12.18 -17.12
N ASP A 61 0.56 -12.67 -16.33
CA ASP A 61 -0.86 -12.76 -16.69
C ASP A 61 -1.74 -12.02 -15.69
N GLY A 62 -3.02 -11.79 -16.05
CA GLY A 62 -4.00 -11.17 -15.16
C GLY A 62 -3.82 -9.67 -14.93
N VAL A 63 -3.00 -9.01 -15.74
CA VAL A 63 -2.66 -7.59 -15.62
C VAL A 63 -3.90 -6.69 -15.80
N ALA A 64 -4.71 -7.00 -16.82
CA ALA A 64 -5.94 -6.27 -17.09
C ALA A 64 -6.98 -6.57 -15.99
N GLY A 65 -7.38 -5.51 -15.27
CA GLY A 65 -8.38 -5.62 -14.20
C GLY A 65 -7.80 -5.85 -12.79
N PHE A 66 -6.48 -6.01 -12.64
CA PHE A 66 -5.86 -6.04 -11.31
C PHE A 66 -6.03 -4.66 -10.62
N PRO A 67 -6.38 -4.61 -9.35
CA PRO A 67 -6.69 -5.72 -8.45
C PRO A 67 -8.19 -6.07 -8.37
N ALA A 68 -9.07 -5.30 -9.04
CA ALA A 68 -10.50 -5.31 -8.82
C ALA A 68 -11.21 -6.54 -9.41
N THR A 69 -10.82 -6.99 -10.61
CA THR A 69 -11.50 -8.07 -11.36
C THR A 69 -10.58 -9.22 -11.72
N SER A 70 -9.27 -9.09 -11.55
CA SER A 70 -8.29 -10.14 -11.84
C SER A 70 -7.18 -10.18 -10.80
N ASN A 71 -6.48 -11.32 -10.74
CA ASN A 71 -5.29 -11.52 -9.95
C ASN A 71 -4.06 -11.40 -10.85
N LEU A 72 -2.98 -10.80 -10.35
CA LEU A 72 -1.71 -10.78 -11.05
C LEU A 72 -1.02 -12.13 -10.88
N THR A 73 -0.80 -12.85 -11.98
CA THR A 73 -0.16 -14.17 -12.00
C THR A 73 1.21 -14.07 -12.67
N LEU A 74 2.21 -14.56 -11.97
CA LEU A 74 3.61 -14.58 -12.37
C LEU A 74 4.07 -16.03 -12.42
N THR A 75 4.62 -16.46 -13.56
CA THR A 75 5.06 -17.85 -13.74
C THR A 75 6.50 -17.88 -14.31
N TRP A 76 7.30 -18.80 -13.77
CA TRP A 76 8.64 -19.09 -14.30
C TRP A 76 8.98 -20.56 -14.16
N THR A 77 9.85 -21.02 -15.03
CA THR A 77 10.37 -22.39 -15.02
C THR A 77 11.84 -22.37 -14.66
N GLU A 78 12.22 -23.18 -13.71
CA GLU A 78 13.62 -23.37 -13.33
C GLU A 78 14.34 -24.31 -14.33
N TRP A 79 15.66 -24.40 -14.18
CA TRP A 79 16.51 -25.23 -15.05
C TRP A 79 16.20 -26.74 -14.96
N ASP A 80 15.61 -27.21 -13.88
CA ASP A 80 15.15 -28.59 -13.64
C ASP A 80 13.74 -28.88 -14.16
N ASN A 81 13.15 -27.95 -14.92
CA ASN A 81 11.76 -27.91 -15.42
C ASN A 81 10.69 -27.73 -14.32
N THR A 82 11.07 -27.42 -13.10
CA THR A 82 10.10 -27.08 -12.05
C THR A 82 9.37 -25.78 -12.40
N VAL A 83 8.04 -25.83 -12.44
CA VAL A 83 7.20 -24.67 -12.73
C VAL A 83 6.78 -24.00 -11.43
N ASN A 84 7.19 -22.76 -11.26
CA ASN A 84 6.81 -21.92 -10.14
C ASN A 84 5.74 -20.92 -10.56
N GLN A 85 4.73 -20.77 -9.72
CA GLN A 85 3.66 -19.80 -9.95
C GLN A 85 3.40 -18.99 -8.68
N VAL A 86 3.29 -17.67 -8.86
CA VAL A 86 2.85 -16.74 -7.82
C VAL A 86 1.60 -16.02 -8.29
N VAL A 87 0.61 -15.97 -7.43
CA VAL A 87 -0.63 -15.22 -7.66
C VAL A 87 -0.77 -14.16 -6.58
N PHE A 88 -0.83 -12.90 -6.98
CA PHE A 88 -1.17 -11.78 -6.12
C PHE A 88 -2.65 -11.42 -6.25
N SER A 89 -3.35 -11.35 -5.12
CA SER A 89 -4.75 -10.93 -5.05
C SER A 89 -4.95 -9.89 -3.96
N VAL A 90 -5.88 -8.97 -4.16
CA VAL A 90 -6.28 -8.00 -3.13
C VAL A 90 -7.68 -8.33 -2.66
N VAL A 91 -7.80 -8.68 -1.39
CA VAL A 91 -9.08 -9.04 -0.76
C VAL A 91 -9.25 -8.21 0.51
N ASN A 92 -10.32 -7.43 0.60
CA ASN A 92 -10.61 -6.57 1.76
C ASN A 92 -9.42 -5.65 2.16
N GLY A 93 -8.74 -5.09 1.18
CA GLY A 93 -7.58 -4.23 1.42
C GLY A 93 -6.29 -4.96 1.79
N GLN A 94 -6.29 -6.29 1.78
CA GLN A 94 -5.12 -7.12 2.05
C GLN A 94 -4.54 -7.67 0.75
N LEU A 95 -3.26 -7.45 0.51
CA LEU A 95 -2.52 -8.07 -0.59
C LEU A 95 -2.02 -9.43 -0.14
N MET A 96 -2.57 -10.47 -0.74
CA MET A 96 -2.19 -11.87 -0.51
C MET A 96 -1.26 -12.34 -1.63
N ARG A 97 -0.27 -13.13 -1.27
CA ARG A 97 0.64 -13.82 -2.18
C ARG A 97 0.44 -15.33 -2.03
N SER A 98 0.00 -15.96 -3.08
CA SER A 98 -0.17 -17.41 -3.17
C SER A 98 0.96 -17.99 -4.04
N TYR A 99 1.80 -18.85 -3.49
CA TYR A 99 2.93 -19.48 -4.19
C TYR A 99 2.72 -20.98 -4.30
N SER A 100 2.84 -21.52 -5.50
CA SER A 100 2.74 -22.95 -5.80
C SER A 100 3.89 -23.41 -6.70
N VAL A 101 4.20 -24.70 -6.61
CA VAL A 101 5.22 -25.39 -7.39
C VAL A 101 4.55 -26.56 -8.09
N ASP A 102 4.76 -26.69 -9.40
CA ASP A 102 4.22 -27.76 -10.28
C ASP A 102 2.70 -27.98 -10.11
N GLY A 103 1.95 -26.88 -9.88
CA GLY A 103 0.51 -26.96 -9.65
C GLY A 103 0.11 -27.61 -8.30
N GLY A 104 1.04 -27.79 -7.39
CA GLY A 104 0.80 -28.29 -6.04
C GLY A 104 -0.01 -27.32 -5.17
N ALA A 105 -0.29 -27.72 -3.93
CA ALA A 105 -1.03 -26.90 -2.98
C ALA A 105 -0.31 -25.55 -2.72
N PRO A 106 -1.02 -24.41 -2.86
CA PRO A 106 -0.40 -23.12 -2.69
C PRO A 106 -0.12 -22.78 -1.22
N SER A 107 1.02 -22.15 -0.99
CA SER A 107 1.34 -21.48 0.27
C SER A 107 0.89 -20.03 0.20
N VAL A 108 0.00 -19.62 1.09
CA VAL A 108 -0.58 -18.27 1.09
C VAL A 108 0.06 -17.42 2.18
N THR A 109 0.50 -16.22 1.83
CA THR A 109 1.16 -15.26 2.73
C THR A 109 0.51 -13.88 2.61
N LEU A 110 0.20 -13.25 3.72
CA LEU A 110 -0.19 -11.83 3.76
C LEU A 110 1.05 -10.96 3.53
N VAL A 111 1.03 -10.17 2.48
CA VAL A 111 2.15 -9.30 2.07
C VAL A 111 2.00 -7.88 2.60
N ALA A 112 0.82 -7.31 2.44
CA ALA A 112 0.53 -5.95 2.86
C ALA A 112 -0.94 -5.78 3.19
N GLU A 113 -1.23 -4.80 4.05
CA GLU A 113 -2.58 -4.36 4.39
C GLU A 113 -2.82 -2.95 3.87
N TYR A 114 -4.05 -2.50 3.96
CA TYR A 114 -4.47 -1.16 3.55
C TYR A 114 -4.25 -0.85 2.06
N ILE A 115 -4.24 -1.88 1.20
CA ILE A 115 -4.12 -1.69 -0.24
C ILE A 115 -5.48 -1.32 -0.82
N ASN A 116 -5.52 -0.18 -1.52
CA ASN A 116 -6.72 0.28 -2.18
C ASN A 116 -7.05 -0.61 -3.39
N SER A 117 -8.25 -1.19 -3.42
CA SER A 117 -8.70 -2.10 -4.49
C SER A 117 -9.31 -1.38 -5.69
N ASP A 118 -9.46 -0.05 -5.66
CA ASP A 118 -9.92 0.73 -6.81
C ASP A 118 -8.88 0.67 -7.93
N ALA A 119 -9.31 0.28 -9.14
CA ALA A 119 -8.46 0.16 -10.32
C ALA A 119 -7.83 1.51 -10.77
N GLN A 120 -8.39 2.63 -10.38
CA GLN A 120 -7.78 3.95 -10.62
C GLN A 120 -6.63 4.24 -9.64
N MET A 121 -6.68 3.66 -8.46
CA MET A 121 -5.70 3.87 -7.40
C MET A 121 -4.58 2.82 -7.43
N THR A 122 -4.94 1.56 -7.64
CA THR A 122 -4.01 0.43 -7.76
C THR A 122 -4.26 -0.27 -9.08
N ASN A 123 -3.24 -0.41 -9.91
CA ASN A 123 -3.33 -1.12 -11.19
C ASN A 123 -1.95 -1.57 -11.67
N CYS A 124 -1.95 -2.39 -12.70
CA CYS A 124 -0.72 -2.76 -13.41
C CYS A 124 -0.95 -2.81 -14.91
N VAL A 125 0.14 -2.64 -15.66
CA VAL A 125 0.19 -2.76 -17.12
C VAL A 125 1.45 -3.54 -17.46
N SER A 126 1.35 -4.51 -18.36
CA SER A 126 2.52 -5.22 -18.90
C SER A 126 2.69 -4.95 -20.39
N GLY A 127 3.94 -4.85 -20.83
CA GLY A 127 4.30 -4.67 -22.22
C GLY A 127 5.80 -4.86 -22.43
N ASN A 128 6.19 -5.48 -23.52
CA ASN A 128 7.61 -5.65 -23.90
C ASN A 128 8.50 -6.29 -22.83
N GLY A 129 7.97 -7.24 -22.04
CA GLY A 129 8.73 -7.87 -20.96
C GLY A 129 8.89 -7.00 -19.69
N THR A 130 8.11 -5.92 -19.58
CA THR A 130 8.14 -5.01 -18.44
C THR A 130 6.76 -4.97 -17.78
N LEU A 131 6.71 -5.01 -16.46
CA LEU A 131 5.54 -4.75 -15.65
C LEU A 131 5.65 -3.35 -15.04
N THR A 132 4.73 -2.48 -15.39
CA THR A 132 4.52 -1.21 -14.68
C THR A 132 3.41 -1.40 -13.67
N ILE A 133 3.71 -1.21 -12.39
CA ILE A 133 2.73 -1.37 -11.32
C ILE A 133 2.59 -0.08 -10.52
N LYS A 134 1.36 0.31 -10.27
CA LYS A 134 0.95 1.38 -9.38
C LYS A 134 0.21 0.77 -8.19
N ILE A 135 0.67 1.05 -6.99
CA ILE A 135 0.03 0.59 -5.74
C ILE A 135 -0.25 1.80 -4.86
N THR A 136 -1.46 1.84 -4.32
CA THR A 136 -1.89 2.85 -3.36
C THR A 136 -2.27 2.18 -2.05
N GLY A 137 -1.63 2.61 -0.97
CA GLY A 137 -2.04 2.31 0.40
C GLY A 137 -2.96 3.40 0.92
N SER A 138 -4.08 3.03 1.55
CA SER A 138 -5.10 3.94 2.09
C SER A 138 -5.33 3.63 3.56
N VAL A 139 -5.02 4.57 4.45
CA VAL A 139 -5.18 4.44 5.91
C VAL A 139 -5.99 5.61 6.44
N GLY A 140 -6.84 5.37 7.43
CA GLY A 140 -7.75 6.35 8.03
C GLY A 140 -9.20 6.11 7.63
N GLU A 141 -10.10 6.95 8.11
CA GLU A 141 -11.54 6.85 7.86
C GLU A 141 -12.13 8.17 7.38
N GLY A 142 -13.14 8.09 6.52
CA GLY A 142 -13.90 9.24 6.04
C GLY A 142 -13.02 10.32 5.40
N SER A 143 -13.09 11.56 5.90
CA SER A 143 -12.35 12.71 5.37
C SER A 143 -10.87 12.75 5.80
N THR A 144 -10.43 11.86 6.70
CA THR A 144 -9.04 11.81 7.20
C THR A 144 -8.19 10.75 6.51
N VAL A 145 -8.72 10.07 5.49
CA VAL A 145 -7.99 9.05 4.73
C VAL A 145 -6.72 9.63 4.12
N VAL A 146 -5.60 8.96 4.40
CA VAL A 146 -4.29 9.25 3.83
C VAL A 146 -3.99 8.21 2.76
N ASN A 147 -3.76 8.68 1.53
CA ASN A 147 -3.40 7.83 0.40
C ASN A 147 -1.91 8.01 0.07
N VAL A 148 -1.19 6.90 -0.02
CA VAL A 148 0.21 6.87 -0.46
C VAL A 148 0.32 6.02 -1.71
N THR A 149 0.61 6.64 -2.84
CA THR A 149 0.77 5.96 -4.12
C THR A 149 2.23 5.82 -4.48
N LYS A 150 2.63 4.64 -4.92
CA LYS A 150 3.95 4.35 -5.48
C LYS A 150 3.79 3.69 -6.84
N LEU A 151 4.67 4.05 -7.77
CA LEU A 151 4.76 3.49 -9.10
C LEU A 151 6.14 2.85 -9.26
N ARG A 152 6.19 1.68 -9.90
CA ARG A 152 7.45 1.02 -10.26
C ARG A 152 7.33 0.33 -11.61
N GLU A 153 8.39 0.42 -12.38
CA GLU A 153 8.60 -0.33 -13.61
C GLU A 153 9.63 -1.45 -13.35
N ILE A 154 9.31 -2.67 -13.77
CA ILE A 154 10.07 -3.87 -13.43
C ILE A 154 10.22 -4.70 -14.69
N ALA A 155 11.47 -4.96 -15.11
CA ALA A 155 11.74 -5.89 -16.20
C ALA A 155 11.57 -7.34 -15.71
N SER A 156 10.85 -8.15 -16.47
CA SER A 156 10.73 -9.59 -16.24
C SER A 156 11.94 -10.34 -16.83
N ARG A 157 12.12 -11.58 -16.38
CA ARG A 157 13.14 -12.46 -16.94
C ARG A 157 12.78 -12.80 -18.41
N PRO A 158 13.74 -12.73 -19.37
CA PRO A 158 13.48 -13.18 -20.73
C PRO A 158 13.07 -14.65 -20.77
N LYS A 159 12.17 -15.01 -21.70
CA LYS A 159 11.91 -16.42 -22.03
C LYS A 159 13.17 -16.96 -22.70
N LEU A 160 13.66 -18.07 -22.21
CA LEU A 160 14.74 -18.84 -22.86
C LEU A 160 14.19 -19.60 -24.05
#